data_87a8db7b6232608707aad6530b11c77a
#
_entry.id   87a8db7b6232608707aad6530b11c77a
#
_cell.length_a   1.000
_cell.length_b   1.000
_cell.length_c   1.000
_cell.angle_alpha   90.00
_cell.angle_beta   90.00
_cell.angle_gamma   90.00
#
_symmetry.space_group_name_H-M   'P 1'
#
loop_
_entity.id
_entity.type
_entity.pdbx_description
1 polymer ?
#
loop_
_entity_poly.entity_id
_entity_poly.type
_entity_poly.pdbx_seq_one_letter_code
_entity_poly.pdbx_strand_id
1 'polypeptide(L)'
;GKKMSSRKGGVFRTIELIDEIANAIEAQFENSDHEQAQKLAISALIINDTKGDISKDVNLDIPTMTKMNGDTGVYIQYTAVRLRSLMQKLNEEGTSNFSNTTLQTQFISPLQKKILFEASLLPLKIKTSLELLKPHIITQYLLNLSGLLNRWYNDSPKAVDMKDEERKQNLLRLHSILIVFEKTLKLLHMPRVEKM
;
A
#
# COMPACT_ATOMS: atom_id res chain seq x y z
N GLY A 1 13.85 -13.54 -21.45
CA GLY A 1 12.46 -13.16 -21.63
C GLY A 1 12.17 -12.81 -23.08
N LYS A 2 11.05 -13.27 -23.63
CA LYS A 2 10.64 -12.86 -24.98
C LYS A 2 10.05 -11.45 -24.91
N LYS A 3 10.60 -10.53 -25.73
CA LYS A 3 10.05 -9.18 -25.88
C LYS A 3 8.67 -9.30 -26.54
N MET A 4 7.62 -8.75 -25.93
CA MET A 4 6.29 -8.68 -26.52
C MET A 4 6.32 -7.81 -27.78
N SER A 5 5.71 -8.29 -28.87
CA SER A 5 5.65 -7.56 -30.13
C SER A 5 4.30 -7.79 -30.78
N SER A 6 3.55 -6.70 -30.98
CA SER A 6 2.28 -6.71 -31.69
C SER A 6 2.38 -7.30 -33.11
N ARG A 7 3.54 -7.14 -33.75
CA ARG A 7 3.80 -7.65 -35.12
C ARG A 7 4.06 -9.17 -35.18
N LYS A 8 4.33 -9.83 -34.04
CA LYS A 8 4.66 -11.27 -33.97
C LYS A 8 3.58 -12.12 -33.31
N GLY A 9 2.38 -11.59 -33.08
CA GLY A 9 1.20 -12.35 -32.59
C GLY A 9 1.28 -12.81 -31.13
N GLY A 10 2.18 -12.23 -30.31
CA GLY A 10 2.33 -12.61 -28.90
C GLY A 10 1.97 -11.46 -27.95
N VAL A 11 0.86 -10.76 -28.22
CA VAL A 11 0.38 -9.68 -27.35
C VAL A 11 -0.80 -10.18 -26.56
N PHE A 12 -0.65 -10.25 -25.24
CA PHE A 12 -1.80 -10.41 -24.35
C PHE A 12 -2.66 -9.15 -24.38
N ARG A 13 -3.97 -9.30 -24.43
CA ARG A 13 -4.88 -8.19 -24.12
C ARG A 13 -4.76 -7.90 -22.64
N THR A 14 -4.81 -6.61 -22.25
CA THR A 14 -4.67 -6.23 -20.84
C THR A 14 -5.66 -6.94 -19.93
N ILE A 15 -6.88 -7.18 -20.42
CA ILE A 15 -7.90 -7.91 -19.65
C ILE A 15 -7.49 -9.37 -19.39
N GLU A 16 -6.94 -10.05 -20.40
CA GLU A 16 -6.47 -11.45 -20.29
C GLU A 16 -5.30 -11.55 -19.29
N LEU A 17 -4.42 -10.54 -19.28
CA LEU A 17 -3.31 -10.48 -18.31
C LEU A 17 -3.82 -10.23 -16.88
N ILE A 18 -4.83 -9.38 -16.70
CA ILE A 18 -5.47 -9.18 -15.39
C ILE A 18 -6.07 -10.48 -14.88
N ASP A 19 -6.79 -11.22 -15.74
CA ASP A 19 -7.42 -12.48 -15.38
C ASP A 19 -6.37 -13.55 -15.04
N GLU A 20 -5.27 -13.63 -15.80
CA GLU A 20 -4.16 -14.55 -15.51
C GLU A 20 -3.51 -14.27 -14.15
N ILE A 21 -3.26 -12.98 -13.83
CA ILE A 21 -2.72 -12.57 -12.54
C ILE A 21 -3.73 -12.82 -11.41
N ALA A 22 -5.03 -12.56 -11.65
CA ALA A 22 -6.08 -12.82 -10.67
C ALA A 22 -6.17 -14.32 -10.33
N ASN A 23 -6.16 -15.20 -11.33
CA ASN A 23 -6.13 -16.65 -11.14
C ASN A 23 -4.88 -17.10 -10.34
N ALA A 24 -3.72 -16.50 -10.61
CA ALA A 24 -2.49 -16.80 -9.86
C ALA A 24 -2.59 -16.33 -8.39
N ILE A 25 -3.29 -15.23 -8.12
CA ILE A 25 -3.57 -14.74 -6.77
C ILE A 25 -4.55 -15.66 -6.05
N GLU A 26 -5.65 -16.05 -6.69
CA GLU A 26 -6.64 -16.99 -6.12
C GLU A 26 -6.00 -18.33 -5.73
N ALA A 27 -5.08 -18.84 -6.55
CA ALA A 27 -4.34 -20.05 -6.24
C ALA A 27 -3.42 -19.94 -5.00
N GLN A 28 -3.05 -18.73 -4.61
CA GLN A 28 -2.18 -18.48 -3.43
C GLN A 28 -2.98 -18.20 -2.15
N PHE A 29 -4.22 -17.71 -2.27
CA PHE A 29 -5.02 -17.28 -1.13
C PHE A 29 -6.32 -18.08 -1.05
N GLU A 30 -6.38 -19.01 -0.12
CA GLU A 30 -7.61 -19.73 0.21
C GLU A 30 -8.72 -18.73 0.59
N ASN A 31 -9.89 -18.84 -0.03
CA ASN A 31 -11.06 -17.97 0.14
C ASN A 31 -10.95 -16.56 -0.44
N SER A 32 -10.07 -16.33 -1.44
CA SER A 32 -10.12 -15.08 -2.18
C SER A 32 -11.36 -15.05 -3.10
N ASP A 33 -12.12 -13.95 -3.00
CA ASP A 33 -13.18 -13.65 -3.95
C ASP A 33 -12.55 -13.18 -5.28
N HIS A 34 -13.07 -13.62 -6.41
CA HIS A 34 -12.57 -13.27 -7.75
C HIS A 34 -12.51 -11.76 -7.97
N GLU A 35 -13.49 -11.00 -7.49
CA GLU A 35 -13.48 -9.54 -7.58
C GLU A 35 -12.29 -8.93 -6.80
N GLN A 36 -11.99 -9.47 -5.62
CA GLN A 36 -10.83 -9.02 -4.83
C GLN A 36 -9.51 -9.41 -5.51
N ALA A 37 -9.43 -10.60 -6.09
CA ALA A 37 -8.26 -11.05 -6.83
C ALA A 37 -8.00 -10.17 -8.07
N GLN A 38 -9.03 -9.74 -8.79
CA GLN A 38 -8.90 -8.79 -9.90
C GLN A 38 -8.41 -7.41 -9.42
N LYS A 39 -8.89 -6.90 -8.29
CA LYS A 39 -8.39 -5.65 -7.69
C LYS A 39 -6.90 -5.76 -7.31
N LEU A 40 -6.49 -6.90 -6.77
CA LEU A 40 -5.09 -7.17 -6.46
C LEU A 40 -4.25 -7.28 -7.74
N ALA A 41 -4.76 -7.94 -8.79
CA ALA A 41 -4.10 -8.06 -10.08
C ALA A 41 -3.86 -6.69 -10.74
N ILE A 42 -4.88 -5.83 -10.73
CA ILE A 42 -4.75 -4.44 -11.21
C ILE A 42 -3.68 -3.70 -10.40
N SER A 43 -3.68 -3.83 -9.08
CA SER A 43 -2.67 -3.21 -8.21
C SER A 43 -1.27 -3.74 -8.50
N ALA A 44 -1.13 -5.05 -8.74
CA ALA A 44 0.14 -5.68 -9.10
C ALA A 44 0.69 -5.15 -10.42
N LEU A 45 -0.15 -4.99 -11.44
CA LEU A 45 0.21 -4.42 -12.74
C LEU A 45 0.64 -2.96 -12.61
N ILE A 46 -0.15 -2.12 -11.94
CA ILE A 46 0.15 -0.70 -11.75
C ILE A 46 1.53 -0.53 -11.10
N ILE A 47 1.80 -1.26 -10.03
CA ILE A 47 3.07 -1.13 -9.31
C ILE A 47 4.22 -1.71 -10.14
N ASN A 48 4.02 -2.84 -10.81
CA ASN A 48 5.08 -3.41 -11.66
C ASN A 48 5.47 -2.48 -12.81
N ASP A 49 4.51 -1.79 -13.42
CA ASP A 49 4.74 -0.84 -14.50
C ASP A 49 5.38 0.46 -13.99
N THR A 50 4.92 0.96 -12.84
CA THR A 50 5.30 2.30 -12.36
C THR A 50 6.45 2.32 -11.34
N LYS A 51 6.94 1.17 -10.83
CA LYS A 51 8.03 1.16 -9.85
C LYS A 51 9.40 1.52 -10.41
N GLY A 52 9.60 1.38 -11.72
CA GLY A 52 10.81 1.72 -12.43
C GLY A 52 10.71 3.05 -13.18
N ASP A 53 11.86 3.56 -13.67
CA ASP A 53 11.87 4.70 -14.57
C ASP A 53 11.19 4.33 -15.89
N ILE A 54 10.37 5.23 -16.44
CA ILE A 54 9.61 5.02 -17.69
C ILE A 54 10.47 4.73 -18.93
N SER A 55 11.77 5.03 -18.87
CA SER A 55 12.73 4.71 -19.92
C SER A 55 13.21 3.25 -19.92
N LYS A 56 12.87 2.48 -18.88
CA LYS A 56 13.29 1.08 -18.72
C LYS A 56 12.23 0.12 -19.20
N ASP A 57 12.68 -1.01 -19.74
CA ASP A 57 11.78 -2.12 -20.07
C ASP A 57 11.14 -2.70 -18.80
N VAL A 58 9.84 -3.03 -18.88
CA VAL A 58 9.08 -3.66 -17.80
C VAL A 58 9.09 -5.16 -18.00
N ASN A 59 9.50 -5.90 -16.99
CA ASN A 59 9.42 -7.37 -16.98
C ASN A 59 8.12 -7.83 -16.33
N LEU A 60 7.37 -8.68 -17.01
CA LEU A 60 6.16 -9.29 -16.50
C LEU A 60 6.52 -10.69 -15.96
N ASP A 61 6.70 -10.77 -14.65
CA ASP A 61 6.92 -12.01 -13.92
C ASP A 61 5.81 -12.19 -12.87
N ILE A 62 4.74 -12.88 -13.28
CA ILE A 62 3.53 -13.06 -12.47
C ILE A 62 3.86 -13.63 -11.08
N PRO A 63 4.68 -14.70 -10.93
CA PRO A 63 5.05 -15.22 -9.63
C PRO A 63 5.71 -14.19 -8.70
N THR A 64 6.47 -13.25 -9.24
CA THR A 64 7.09 -12.18 -8.46
C THR A 64 6.11 -11.05 -8.17
N MET A 65 5.25 -10.69 -9.12
CA MET A 65 4.28 -9.60 -8.99
C MET A 65 3.19 -9.87 -7.95
N THR A 66 2.86 -11.16 -7.72
CA THR A 66 1.79 -11.62 -6.81
C THR A 66 2.24 -11.88 -5.37
N LYS A 67 3.52 -11.69 -5.06
CA LYS A 67 4.05 -11.90 -3.70
C LYS A 67 3.48 -10.88 -2.71
N MET A 68 3.21 -11.35 -1.47
CA MET A 68 2.82 -10.50 -0.32
C MET A 68 3.99 -9.77 0.34
N ASN A 69 5.15 -9.74 -0.28
CA ASN A 69 6.34 -9.05 0.21
C ASN A 69 7.13 -8.43 -0.95
N GLY A 70 8.05 -7.55 -0.63
CA GLY A 70 8.86 -6.84 -1.62
C GLY A 70 8.08 -5.72 -2.34
N ASP A 71 8.55 -5.34 -3.54
CA ASP A 71 8.04 -4.19 -4.29
C ASP A 71 6.86 -4.58 -5.18
N THR A 72 5.74 -4.98 -4.57
CA THR A 72 4.53 -5.45 -5.26
C THR A 72 3.28 -4.66 -4.90
N GLY A 73 2.31 -4.61 -5.80
CA GLY A 73 1.00 -4.01 -5.54
C GLY A 73 0.20 -4.80 -4.49
N VAL A 74 0.38 -6.10 -4.46
CA VAL A 74 -0.23 -7.00 -3.45
C VAL A 74 0.27 -6.65 -2.05
N TYR A 75 1.58 -6.41 -1.88
CA TYR A 75 2.16 -6.00 -0.60
C TYR A 75 1.63 -4.64 -0.12
N ILE A 76 1.45 -3.68 -1.04
CA ILE A 76 0.87 -2.37 -0.71
C ILE A 76 -0.59 -2.53 -0.25
N GLN A 77 -1.40 -3.32 -0.96
CA GLN A 77 -2.80 -3.58 -0.58
C GLN A 77 -2.89 -4.30 0.76
N TYR A 78 -2.04 -5.29 1.00
CA TYR A 78 -1.92 -5.95 2.28
C TYR A 78 -1.64 -4.96 3.42
N THR A 79 -0.73 -4.01 3.21
CA THR A 79 -0.46 -2.93 4.16
C THR A 79 -1.72 -2.10 4.43
N ALA A 80 -2.46 -1.71 3.38
CA ALA A 80 -3.68 -0.92 3.50
C ALA A 80 -4.76 -1.65 4.31
N VAL A 81 -4.99 -2.94 4.02
CA VAL A 81 -5.97 -3.78 4.74
C VAL A 81 -5.60 -3.90 6.22
N ARG A 82 -4.32 -4.16 6.53
CA ARG A 82 -3.83 -4.23 7.93
C ARG A 82 -4.06 -2.91 8.68
N LEU A 83 -3.75 -1.77 8.08
CA LEU A 83 -3.93 -0.46 8.70
C LEU A 83 -5.40 -0.15 8.97
N ARG A 84 -6.30 -0.47 8.03
CA ARG A 84 -7.75 -0.30 8.22
C ARG A 84 -8.27 -1.21 9.33
N SER A 85 -7.87 -2.48 9.35
CA SER A 85 -8.25 -3.43 10.41
C SER A 85 -7.74 -2.99 11.78
N LEU A 86 -6.51 -2.46 11.85
CA LEU A 86 -5.98 -1.92 13.10
C LEU A 86 -6.76 -0.68 13.54
N MET A 87 -7.08 0.23 12.61
CA MET A 87 -7.88 1.42 12.87
C MET A 87 -9.26 1.05 13.41
N GLN A 88 -9.92 0.05 12.82
CA GLN A 88 -11.20 -0.44 13.28
C GLN A 88 -11.12 -1.01 14.70
N LYS A 89 -10.15 -1.90 14.97
CA LYS A 89 -9.94 -2.48 16.30
C LYS A 89 -9.68 -1.43 17.37
N LEU A 90 -8.82 -0.45 17.09
CA LEU A 90 -8.54 0.64 18.03
C LEU A 90 -9.77 1.51 18.29
N ASN A 91 -10.66 1.67 17.31
CA ASN A 91 -11.88 2.46 17.42
C ASN A 91 -12.99 1.74 18.17
N GLU A 92 -13.15 0.43 17.98
CA GLU A 92 -14.18 -0.40 18.66
C GLU A 92 -13.99 -0.42 20.18
N GLU A 93 -12.77 -0.21 20.69
CA GLU A 93 -12.45 -0.14 22.11
C GLU A 93 -12.76 1.22 22.77
N GLY A 94 -13.58 2.07 22.15
CA GLY A 94 -14.22 3.25 22.78
C GLY A 94 -13.49 4.57 22.65
N THR A 95 -12.62 4.74 21.62
CA THR A 95 -11.80 5.94 21.42
C THR A 95 -12.30 6.91 20.34
N SER A 96 -13.59 6.93 20.05
CA SER A 96 -14.16 7.57 18.85
C SER A 96 -14.24 9.11 18.84
N ASN A 97 -13.69 9.84 19.83
CA ASN A 97 -13.80 11.29 19.86
C ASN A 97 -12.44 11.98 19.83
N PHE A 98 -11.95 12.32 18.61
CA PHE A 98 -10.67 13.02 18.39
C PHE A 98 -10.75 14.54 18.59
N SER A 99 -11.94 15.12 18.76
CA SER A 99 -12.18 16.57 18.67
C SER A 99 -11.38 17.42 19.66
N ASN A 100 -10.82 16.81 20.72
CA ASN A 100 -10.02 17.52 21.73
C ASN A 100 -8.68 16.83 22.04
N THR A 101 -8.22 15.90 21.20
CA THR A 101 -6.97 15.17 21.46
C THR A 101 -5.79 15.90 20.83
N THR A 102 -4.91 16.46 21.66
CA THR A 102 -3.63 17.02 21.21
C THR A 102 -2.59 15.92 21.07
N LEU A 103 -1.84 15.92 19.97
CA LEU A 103 -0.75 14.99 19.75
C LEU A 103 0.34 15.19 20.81
N GLN A 104 0.64 14.13 21.56
CA GLN A 104 1.68 14.13 22.58
C GLN A 104 2.95 13.44 22.06
N THR A 105 4.10 14.10 22.23
CA THR A 105 5.38 13.60 21.74
C THR A 105 5.98 12.49 22.60
N GLN A 106 5.60 12.39 23.86
CA GLN A 106 6.12 11.40 24.81
C GLN A 106 5.80 9.94 24.46
N PHE A 107 4.73 9.72 23.69
CA PHE A 107 4.30 8.38 23.25
C PHE A 107 4.74 8.05 21.82
N ILE A 108 5.72 8.77 21.26
CA ILE A 108 6.15 8.56 19.87
C ILE A 108 7.47 7.80 19.84
N SER A 109 7.46 6.57 19.30
CA SER A 109 8.68 5.83 19.04
C SER A 109 9.51 6.46 17.91
N PRO A 110 10.83 6.20 17.86
CA PRO A 110 11.67 6.66 16.74
C PRO A 110 11.13 6.23 15.35
N LEU A 111 10.59 5.02 15.26
CA LEU A 111 10.01 4.51 14.03
C LEU A 111 8.73 5.27 13.65
N GLN A 112 7.86 5.57 14.61
CA GLN A 112 6.66 6.38 14.36
C GLN A 112 7.02 7.82 13.91
N LYS A 113 8.05 8.43 14.50
CA LYS A 113 8.56 9.74 14.04
C LYS A 113 8.98 9.67 12.56
N LYS A 114 9.71 8.62 12.20
CA LYS A 114 10.15 8.39 10.82
C LYS A 114 8.95 8.21 9.86
N ILE A 115 7.92 7.46 10.26
CA ILE A 115 6.70 7.25 9.46
C ILE A 115 5.96 8.57 9.25
N LEU A 116 5.75 9.37 10.32
CA LEU A 116 5.08 10.66 10.22
C LEU A 116 5.86 11.65 9.35
N PHE A 117 7.19 11.67 9.49
CA PHE A 117 8.05 12.47 8.62
C PHE A 117 7.92 12.04 7.16
N GLU A 118 8.04 10.74 6.87
CA GLU A 118 7.88 10.22 5.51
C GLU A 118 6.48 10.54 4.95
N ALA A 119 5.42 10.36 5.74
CA ALA A 119 4.07 10.70 5.34
C ALA A 119 3.92 12.19 4.97
N SER A 120 4.59 13.08 5.69
CA SER A 120 4.57 14.52 5.41
C SER A 120 5.23 14.92 4.09
N LEU A 121 6.06 14.06 3.50
CA LEU A 121 6.76 14.31 2.25
C LEU A 121 5.90 14.14 1.00
N LEU A 122 4.67 13.65 1.10
CA LEU A 122 3.81 13.41 -0.07
C LEU A 122 3.68 14.63 -1.00
N PRO A 123 3.43 15.87 -0.53
CA PRO A 123 3.33 17.02 -1.40
C PRO A 123 4.62 17.29 -2.19
N LEU A 124 5.78 17.12 -1.53
CA LEU A 124 7.09 17.27 -2.18
C LEU A 124 7.31 16.19 -3.24
N LYS A 125 6.95 14.93 -2.95
CA LYS A 125 7.07 13.82 -3.91
C LYS A 125 6.19 14.02 -5.13
N ILE A 126 4.95 14.53 -4.94
CA ILE A 126 4.05 14.88 -6.05
C ILE A 126 4.68 15.98 -6.90
N LYS A 127 5.14 17.07 -6.28
CA LYS A 127 5.80 18.18 -6.98
C LYS A 127 6.99 17.68 -7.80
N THR A 128 7.91 16.94 -7.19
CA THR A 128 9.09 16.40 -7.85
C THR A 128 8.72 15.44 -9.00
N SER A 129 7.73 14.59 -8.79
CA SER A 129 7.24 13.66 -9.83
C SER A 129 6.71 14.40 -11.06
N LEU A 130 5.97 15.49 -10.85
CA LEU A 130 5.43 16.35 -11.92
C LEU A 130 6.54 17.12 -12.65
N GLU A 131 7.44 17.75 -11.91
CA GLU A 131 8.55 18.54 -12.48
C GLU A 131 9.49 17.68 -13.33
N LEU A 132 9.74 16.44 -12.92
CA LEU A 132 10.63 15.51 -13.62
C LEU A 132 9.89 14.60 -14.59
N LEU A 133 8.56 14.61 -14.64
CA LEU A 133 7.73 13.67 -15.41
C LEU A 133 8.06 12.19 -15.08
N LYS A 134 8.28 11.89 -13.79
CA LYS A 134 8.72 10.58 -13.28
C LYS A 134 7.72 9.99 -12.27
N PRO A 135 6.70 9.26 -12.73
CA PRO A 135 5.67 8.68 -11.85
C PRO A 135 6.24 7.68 -10.83
N HIS A 136 7.34 7.00 -11.13
CA HIS A 136 7.99 6.06 -10.21
C HIS A 136 8.37 6.69 -8.86
N ILE A 137 8.52 8.00 -8.78
CA ILE A 137 8.80 8.71 -7.52
C ILE A 137 7.67 8.51 -6.51
N ILE A 138 6.40 8.54 -6.97
CA ILE A 138 5.23 8.28 -6.12
C ILE A 138 5.14 6.80 -5.73
N THR A 139 5.41 5.92 -6.68
CA THR A 139 5.39 4.47 -6.43
C THR A 139 6.46 4.07 -5.43
N GLN A 140 7.69 4.55 -5.58
CA GLN A 140 8.79 4.29 -4.64
C GLN A 140 8.51 4.89 -3.25
N TYR A 141 7.91 6.08 -3.21
CA TYR A 141 7.44 6.68 -1.95
C TYR A 141 6.43 5.76 -1.24
N LEU A 142 5.42 5.25 -1.96
CA LEU A 142 4.39 4.38 -1.39
C LEU A 142 4.97 3.03 -0.91
N LEU A 143 5.90 2.44 -1.67
CA LEU A 143 6.62 1.22 -1.29
C LEU A 143 7.44 1.43 -0.01
N ASN A 144 8.19 2.53 0.07
CA ASN A 144 8.97 2.87 1.27
C ASN A 144 8.06 3.06 2.49
N LEU A 145 6.97 3.82 2.34
CA LEU A 145 6.00 4.03 3.42
C LEU A 145 5.35 2.71 3.86
N SER A 146 5.01 1.82 2.92
CA SER A 146 4.48 0.47 3.20
C SER A 146 5.46 -0.36 4.02
N GLY A 147 6.74 -0.34 3.67
CA GLY A 147 7.79 -1.05 4.42
C GLY A 147 7.92 -0.56 5.87
N LEU A 148 7.92 0.77 6.07
CA LEU A 148 7.97 1.36 7.41
C LEU A 148 6.73 1.01 8.24
N LEU A 149 5.54 1.05 7.63
CA LEU A 149 4.27 0.75 8.30
C LEU A 149 4.15 -0.72 8.69
N ASN A 150 4.55 -1.66 7.82
CA ASN A 150 4.55 -3.08 8.16
C ASN A 150 5.56 -3.39 9.27
N ARG A 151 6.74 -2.78 9.25
CA ARG A 151 7.70 -2.91 10.35
C ARG A 151 7.11 -2.39 11.66
N TRP A 152 6.54 -1.20 11.67
CA TRP A 152 5.87 -0.66 12.86
C TRP A 152 4.74 -1.57 13.35
N TYR A 153 3.90 -2.08 12.46
CA TYR A 153 2.82 -2.97 12.81
C TYR A 153 3.31 -4.25 13.51
N ASN A 154 4.42 -4.83 13.01
CA ASN A 154 4.98 -6.06 13.58
C ASN A 154 5.69 -5.82 14.93
N ASP A 155 6.31 -4.64 15.11
CA ASP A 155 7.08 -4.30 16.31
C ASP A 155 6.22 -3.64 17.40
N SER A 156 4.96 -3.27 17.08
CA SER A 156 4.07 -2.58 18.01
C SER A 156 3.37 -3.55 18.98
N PRO A 157 3.13 -3.15 20.24
CA PRO A 157 2.27 -3.87 21.15
C PRO A 157 0.88 -4.08 20.54
N LYS A 158 0.23 -5.17 20.90
CA LYS A 158 -1.17 -5.38 20.50
C LYS A 158 -2.06 -4.25 21.03
N ALA A 159 -3.07 -3.88 20.28
CA ALA A 159 -3.99 -2.80 20.69
C ALA A 159 -4.59 -3.04 22.09
N VAL A 160 -4.86 -4.30 22.41
CA VAL A 160 -5.42 -4.75 23.72
C VAL A 160 -4.46 -4.46 24.88
N ASP A 161 -3.15 -4.47 24.64
CA ASP A 161 -2.13 -4.29 25.68
C ASP A 161 -1.77 -2.81 25.89
N MET A 162 -2.32 -1.89 25.09
CA MET A 162 -2.04 -0.46 25.19
C MET A 162 -2.90 0.22 26.25
N LYS A 163 -2.29 1.16 26.99
CA LYS A 163 -3.05 2.06 27.89
C LYS A 163 -3.94 3.00 27.06
N ASP A 164 -5.05 3.43 27.63
CA ASP A 164 -6.04 4.25 26.92
C ASP A 164 -5.47 5.51 26.26
N GLU A 165 -4.60 6.22 26.97
CA GLU A 165 -3.99 7.43 26.40
C GLU A 165 -3.03 7.11 25.25
N GLU A 166 -2.22 6.08 25.37
CA GLU A 166 -1.33 5.61 24.31
C GLU A 166 -2.14 5.13 23.09
N ARG A 167 -3.24 4.43 23.33
CA ARG A 167 -4.17 3.94 22.29
C ARG A 167 -4.76 5.12 21.51
N LYS A 168 -5.26 6.17 22.22
CA LYS A 168 -5.77 7.39 21.59
C LYS A 168 -4.72 8.08 20.71
N GLN A 169 -3.51 8.19 21.22
CA GLN A 169 -2.40 8.80 20.50
C GLN A 169 -2.03 7.99 19.24
N ASN A 170 -1.98 6.67 19.34
CA ASN A 170 -1.72 5.80 18.20
C ASN A 170 -2.84 5.84 17.16
N LEU A 171 -4.10 5.89 17.60
CA LEU A 171 -5.26 5.99 16.72
C LEU A 171 -5.24 7.30 15.91
N LEU A 172 -4.94 8.43 16.56
CA LEU A 172 -4.85 9.73 15.90
C LEU A 172 -3.73 9.77 14.83
N ARG A 173 -2.56 9.22 15.15
CA ARG A 173 -1.43 9.11 14.22
C ARG A 173 -1.77 8.18 13.05
N LEU A 174 -2.34 7.01 13.35
CA LEU A 174 -2.74 6.04 12.32
C LEU A 174 -3.79 6.62 11.38
N HIS A 175 -4.76 7.38 11.89
CA HIS A 175 -5.75 8.07 11.08
C HIS A 175 -5.09 9.04 10.10
N SER A 176 -4.17 9.88 10.58
CA SER A 176 -3.44 10.82 9.72
C SER A 176 -2.61 10.13 8.65
N ILE A 177 -1.92 9.05 9.01
CA ILE A 177 -1.12 8.24 8.08
C ILE A 177 -2.02 7.55 7.04
N LEU A 178 -3.16 7.01 7.48
CA LEU A 178 -4.10 6.32 6.60
C LEU A 178 -4.68 7.27 5.55
N ILE A 179 -4.98 8.53 5.92
CA ILE A 179 -5.41 9.54 4.94
C ILE A 179 -4.34 9.75 3.85
N VAL A 180 -3.08 9.87 4.22
CA VAL A 180 -1.97 10.05 3.26
C VAL A 180 -1.82 8.80 2.39
N PHE A 181 -1.88 7.63 2.98
CA PHE A 181 -1.75 6.35 2.29
C PHE A 181 -2.87 6.16 1.26
N GLU A 182 -4.12 6.34 1.66
CA GLU A 182 -5.30 6.23 0.78
C GLU A 182 -5.29 7.27 -0.35
N LYS A 183 -4.86 8.50 -0.07
CA LYS A 183 -4.69 9.51 -1.13
C LYS A 183 -3.62 9.09 -2.14
N THR A 184 -2.56 8.44 -1.69
CA THR A 184 -1.49 7.97 -2.58
C THR A 184 -1.96 6.79 -3.43
N LEU A 185 -2.71 5.84 -2.85
CA LEU A 185 -3.37 4.76 -3.61
C LEU A 185 -4.28 5.32 -4.70
N LYS A 186 -5.11 6.30 -4.35
CA LYS A 186 -6.01 6.97 -5.30
C LYS A 186 -5.25 7.70 -6.40
N LEU A 187 -4.14 8.36 -6.07
CA LEU A 187 -3.28 9.04 -7.05
C LEU A 187 -2.70 8.08 -8.08
N LEU A 188 -2.37 6.87 -7.67
CA LEU A 188 -1.91 5.79 -8.55
C LEU A 188 -3.05 5.00 -9.21
N HIS A 189 -4.31 5.41 -9.03
CA HIS A 189 -5.49 4.68 -9.52
C HIS A 189 -5.59 3.23 -9.04
N MET A 190 -4.99 2.90 -7.91
CA MET A 190 -5.09 1.56 -7.34
C MET A 190 -6.50 1.33 -6.77
N PRO A 191 -7.16 0.23 -7.12
CA PRO A 191 -8.49 -0.09 -6.59
C PRO A 191 -8.43 -0.36 -5.09
N ARG A 192 -9.55 -0.16 -4.42
CA ARG A 192 -9.66 -0.46 -2.98
C ARG A 192 -9.94 -1.95 -2.77
N VAL A 193 -9.07 -2.60 -1.98
CA VAL A 193 -9.21 -3.99 -1.52
C VAL A 193 -9.64 -3.97 -0.06
N GLU A 194 -10.73 -4.65 0.29
CA GLU A 194 -11.29 -4.59 1.65
C GLU A 194 -10.77 -5.72 2.55
N LYS A 195 -10.48 -6.88 1.97
CA LYS A 195 -10.03 -8.07 2.70
C LYS A 195 -8.90 -8.78 1.93
N MET A 196 -8.05 -9.44 2.66
CA MET A 196 -7.01 -10.35 2.16
C MET A 196 -6.84 -11.50 3.15
#